data_f68c4dd89f9a8759dc326d14718a4d2e
#
_entry.id   f68c4dd89f9a8759dc326d14718a4d2e
#
_cell.length_a   1.000
_cell.length_b   1.000
_cell.length_c   1.000
_cell.angle_alpha   90.00
_cell.angle_beta   90.00
_cell.angle_gamma   90.00
#
_symmetry.space_group_name_H-M   'P 1'
#
loop_
_entity.id
_entity.type
_entity.pdbx_description
1 polymer ?
#
loop_
_entity_poly.entity_id
_entity_poly.type
_entity_poly.pdbx_seq_one_letter_code
_entity_poly.pdbx_strand_id
1 'polypeptide(L)'
;VSIGTVGAGGLVTEWTTIRESRKIFEDEAVLALDKPVGVSVMGERHDTDLVSMARDAGEELFPAHRIDKVTSGVVLFAKELRFHGDLTRQFNRRTVEKTYLALTRTRGLPALATIDLPLSVGRKNRVRIAANRADIVAWPGPAGTPTPDGPAGPTGPAGPTGSGGRGPASWTVPAARTFPNVRSYPSVTRIARVWEGAEHTLVAAYPISGRRHQIRVHLAWVGHPIEGDPLFDRAPVTRTFLHSWRLSFDAAWADGRRTHAEATPGADFWSSLGAEEAAAAAAALTASALAPTPTPAPAPAP
;
A
#
# COMPACT_ATOMS: atom_id res chain seq x y z
N VAL A 1 -5.99 -29.74 36.31
CA VAL A 1 -5.25 -29.78 35.03
C VAL A 1 -6.26 -30.16 33.97
N SER A 2 -6.82 -29.18 33.25
CA SER A 2 -7.72 -29.40 32.09
C SER A 2 -6.96 -28.95 30.86
N ILE A 3 -6.65 -29.91 30.01
CA ILE A 3 -6.08 -29.68 28.67
C ILE A 3 -7.27 -29.34 27.75
N GLY A 4 -7.41 -28.08 27.42
CA GLY A 4 -8.40 -27.63 26.45
C GLY A 4 -7.98 -28.02 25.04
N THR A 5 -8.87 -28.68 24.33
CA THR A 5 -8.75 -29.15 22.94
C THR A 5 -8.57 -27.97 21.99
N VAL A 6 -7.45 -27.94 21.28
CA VAL A 6 -7.17 -26.97 20.20
C VAL A 6 -8.01 -27.35 18.99
N GLY A 7 -9.07 -26.59 18.72
CA GLY A 7 -9.79 -26.61 17.45
C GLY A 7 -8.96 -25.94 16.37
N ALA A 8 -8.97 -26.50 15.15
CA ALA A 8 -8.36 -25.96 13.94
C ALA A 8 -9.04 -24.64 13.54
N GLY A 9 -8.61 -23.53 14.12
CA GLY A 9 -9.05 -22.15 13.86
C GLY A 9 -7.92 -21.22 14.25
N GLY A 10 -7.51 -20.37 13.30
CA GLY A 10 -6.40 -19.43 13.29
C GLY A 10 -5.71 -19.13 14.62
N LEU A 11 -4.41 -19.19 14.60
CA LEU A 11 -3.52 -18.77 15.68
C LEU A 11 -3.94 -17.37 16.16
N VAL A 12 -4.58 -17.29 17.34
CA VAL A 12 -4.74 -16.03 18.05
C VAL A 12 -3.34 -15.62 18.50
N THR A 13 -2.76 -14.71 17.76
CA THR A 13 -1.42 -14.20 18.07
C THR A 13 -1.58 -13.29 19.28
N GLU A 14 -1.03 -13.69 20.42
CA GLU A 14 -1.07 -12.88 21.64
C GLU A 14 -0.26 -11.60 21.47
N TRP A 15 -0.68 -10.51 22.13
CA TRP A 15 0.01 -9.22 22.08
C TRP A 15 1.50 -9.33 22.38
N THR A 16 1.86 -10.04 23.44
CA THR A 16 3.25 -10.24 23.85
C THR A 16 4.11 -10.81 22.70
N THR A 17 3.57 -11.79 21.98
CA THR A 17 4.28 -12.40 20.83
C THR A 17 4.49 -11.36 19.71
N ILE A 18 3.46 -10.60 19.36
CA ILE A 18 3.58 -9.53 18.35
C ILE A 18 4.56 -8.46 18.83
N ARG A 19 4.43 -8.03 20.05
CA ARG A 19 5.21 -6.97 20.69
C ARG A 19 6.71 -7.28 20.69
N GLU A 20 7.07 -8.52 20.98
CA GLU A 20 8.47 -8.96 21.04
C GLU A 20 9.05 -9.32 19.69
N SER A 21 8.32 -10.12 18.88
CA SER A 21 8.84 -10.67 17.63
C SER A 21 8.71 -9.76 16.42
N ARG A 22 7.83 -8.73 16.50
CA ARG A 22 7.50 -7.83 15.39
C ARG A 22 7.87 -6.38 15.62
N LYS A 23 8.60 -6.08 16.68
CA LYS A 23 9.10 -4.73 16.92
C LYS A 23 10.19 -4.36 15.92
N ILE A 24 9.96 -3.26 15.19
CA ILE A 24 10.91 -2.68 14.25
C ILE A 24 11.78 -1.65 14.96
N PHE A 25 11.11 -0.75 15.66
CA PHE A 25 11.74 0.40 16.29
C PHE A 25 10.90 0.86 17.48
N GLU A 26 11.57 1.35 18.50
CA GLU A 26 10.93 1.95 19.68
C GLU A 26 11.84 2.99 20.30
N ASP A 27 11.25 4.11 20.67
CA ASP A 27 11.88 5.12 21.52
C ASP A 27 10.91 5.57 22.64
N GLU A 28 11.17 6.73 23.25
CA GLU A 28 10.31 7.28 24.30
C GLU A 28 8.91 7.65 23.80
N ALA A 29 8.77 8.02 22.54
CA ALA A 29 7.55 8.60 21.97
C ALA A 29 6.74 7.61 21.13
N VAL A 30 7.41 6.69 20.43
CA VAL A 30 6.76 5.84 19.44
C VAL A 30 7.17 4.38 19.53
N LEU A 31 6.26 3.53 19.05
CA LEU A 31 6.47 2.12 18.75
C LEU A 31 6.10 1.88 17.29
N ALA A 32 7.04 1.33 16.51
CA ALA A 32 6.81 0.82 15.16
C ALA A 32 6.83 -0.71 15.16
N LEU A 33 5.78 -1.32 14.61
CA LEU A 33 5.63 -2.77 14.51
C LEU A 33 5.50 -3.21 13.05
N ASP A 34 6.00 -4.42 12.74
CA ASP A 34 5.68 -5.17 11.54
C ASP A 34 4.36 -5.93 11.77
N LYS A 35 3.23 -5.29 11.44
CA LYS A 35 1.90 -5.89 11.63
C LYS A 35 1.74 -7.14 10.76
N PRO A 36 1.37 -8.31 11.32
CA PRO A 36 1.06 -9.48 10.52
C PRO A 36 -0.22 -9.28 9.69
N VAL A 37 -0.40 -10.09 8.64
CA VAL A 37 -1.69 -10.19 7.93
C VAL A 37 -2.76 -10.75 8.86
N GLY A 38 -4.02 -10.44 8.58
CA GLY A 38 -5.15 -11.01 9.33
C GLY A 38 -5.49 -10.27 10.63
N VAL A 39 -4.65 -9.35 11.09
CA VAL A 39 -4.88 -8.53 12.29
C VAL A 39 -5.16 -7.09 11.88
N SER A 40 -6.19 -6.46 12.45
CA SER A 40 -6.49 -5.05 12.26
C SER A 40 -5.62 -4.18 13.16
N VAL A 41 -5.46 -2.90 12.81
CA VAL A 41 -4.78 -1.93 13.70
C VAL A 41 -5.71 -1.54 14.83
N MET A 42 -6.96 -1.20 14.51
CA MET A 42 -7.99 -0.77 15.46
C MET A 42 -9.40 -0.95 14.87
N GLY A 43 -10.40 -1.03 15.75
CA GLY A 43 -11.82 -0.95 15.37
C GLY A 43 -12.46 -2.26 14.91
N GLU A 44 -11.97 -3.40 15.35
CA GLU A 44 -12.66 -4.69 15.24
C GLU A 44 -13.70 -4.86 16.35
N ARG A 45 -14.77 -5.60 16.03
CA ARG A 45 -15.91 -5.79 16.96
C ARG A 45 -15.63 -6.75 18.13
N HIS A 46 -14.54 -7.50 18.08
CA HIS A 46 -14.25 -8.60 19.01
C HIS A 46 -12.85 -8.45 19.65
N ASP A 47 -12.40 -7.22 19.86
CA ASP A 47 -11.13 -6.90 20.55
C ASP A 47 -9.90 -7.66 20.01
N THR A 48 -9.91 -7.96 18.71
CA THR A 48 -8.84 -8.71 17.99
C THR A 48 -7.95 -7.79 17.16
N ASP A 49 -7.99 -6.49 17.45
CA ASP A 49 -7.07 -5.52 16.84
C ASP A 49 -5.91 -5.19 17.79
N LEU A 50 -4.82 -4.65 17.20
CA LEU A 50 -3.59 -4.39 17.94
C LEU A 50 -3.79 -3.45 19.13
N VAL A 51 -4.64 -2.42 18.99
CA VAL A 51 -4.89 -1.45 20.08
C VAL A 51 -5.62 -2.12 21.24
N SER A 52 -6.63 -2.93 20.94
CA SER A 52 -7.38 -3.68 21.96
C SER A 52 -6.49 -4.70 22.66
N MET A 53 -5.70 -5.47 21.88
CA MET A 53 -4.76 -6.46 22.43
C MET A 53 -3.70 -5.81 23.33
N ALA A 54 -3.15 -4.65 22.93
CA ALA A 54 -2.18 -3.90 23.74
C ALA A 54 -2.81 -3.44 25.06
N ARG A 55 -4.00 -2.83 24.98
CA ARG A 55 -4.74 -2.35 26.17
C ARG A 55 -5.04 -3.48 27.14
N ASP A 56 -5.47 -4.65 26.65
CA ASP A 56 -5.78 -5.81 27.48
C ASP A 56 -4.52 -6.39 28.17
N ALA A 57 -3.35 -6.16 27.57
CA ALA A 57 -2.04 -6.44 28.15
C ALA A 57 -1.48 -5.30 29.05
N GLY A 58 -2.25 -4.23 29.27
CA GLY A 58 -1.86 -3.11 30.11
C GLY A 58 -1.00 -2.05 29.40
N GLU A 59 -0.88 -2.08 28.07
CA GLU A 59 -0.13 -1.11 27.27
C GLU A 59 -1.08 -0.20 26.48
N GLU A 60 -1.07 1.09 26.74
CA GLU A 60 -1.91 2.04 26.02
C GLU A 60 -1.15 2.59 24.80
N LEU A 61 -1.69 2.38 23.58
CA LEU A 61 -1.09 2.80 22.33
C LEU A 61 -2.07 3.58 21.46
N PHE A 62 -1.58 4.66 20.84
CA PHE A 62 -2.34 5.56 20.00
C PHE A 62 -1.89 5.42 18.54
N PRO A 63 -2.68 4.79 17.65
CA PRO A 63 -2.26 4.56 16.27
C PRO A 63 -2.18 5.86 15.49
N ALA A 64 -0.99 6.21 14.98
CA ALA A 64 -0.78 7.38 14.15
C ALA A 64 -1.42 7.22 12.75
N HIS A 65 -1.54 5.99 12.28
CA HIS A 65 -2.21 5.62 11.04
C HIS A 65 -2.71 4.18 11.11
N ARG A 66 -3.35 3.74 10.02
CA ARG A 66 -3.79 2.36 9.88
C ARG A 66 -3.48 1.80 8.50
N ILE A 67 -3.26 0.50 8.44
CA ILE A 67 -3.25 -0.30 7.21
C ILE A 67 -4.38 -1.33 7.29
N ASP A 68 -4.79 -1.87 6.14
CA ASP A 68 -5.90 -2.84 6.08
C ASP A 68 -5.55 -4.13 6.84
N LYS A 69 -6.57 -4.85 7.30
CA LYS A 69 -6.42 -6.15 7.98
C LYS A 69 -5.61 -7.14 7.13
N VAL A 70 -5.82 -7.12 5.82
CA VAL A 70 -5.14 -7.99 4.85
C VAL A 70 -3.73 -7.53 4.47
N THR A 71 -3.31 -6.34 4.89
CA THR A 71 -1.98 -5.76 4.62
C THR A 71 -1.05 -6.04 5.79
N SER A 72 0.18 -6.48 5.53
CA SER A 72 1.24 -6.60 6.54
C SER A 72 2.18 -5.38 6.54
N GLY A 73 3.09 -5.33 7.50
CA GLY A 73 4.19 -4.36 7.52
C GLY A 73 4.00 -3.21 8.49
N VAL A 74 4.77 -2.13 8.28
CA VAL A 74 4.94 -1.04 9.23
C VAL A 74 3.61 -0.42 9.64
N VAL A 75 3.37 -0.41 10.96
CA VAL A 75 2.40 0.45 11.65
C VAL A 75 3.12 1.22 12.75
N LEU A 76 2.73 2.49 12.93
CA LEU A 76 3.31 3.41 13.89
C LEU A 76 2.26 3.79 14.94
N PHE A 77 2.65 3.65 16.21
CA PHE A 77 1.87 4.07 17.37
C PHE A 77 2.63 5.14 18.15
N ALA A 78 1.92 6.13 18.64
CA ALA A 78 2.42 6.95 19.73
C ALA A 78 2.22 6.20 21.07
N LYS A 79 3.20 6.28 21.97
CA LYS A 79 3.13 5.68 23.30
C LYS A 79 2.39 6.57 24.29
N GLU A 80 2.30 7.85 23.99
CA GLU A 80 1.56 8.84 24.77
C GLU A 80 0.75 9.77 23.86
N LEU A 81 -0.37 10.26 24.39
CA LEU A 81 -1.28 11.13 23.65
C LEU A 81 -0.61 12.45 23.19
N ARG A 82 0.36 12.96 23.96
CA ARG A 82 1.11 14.18 23.60
C ARG A 82 1.86 14.07 22.27
N PHE A 83 2.35 12.89 21.92
CA PHE A 83 3.06 12.65 20.65
C PHE A 83 2.10 12.32 19.48
N HIS A 84 0.91 11.77 19.79
CA HIS A 84 -0.06 11.36 18.79
C HIS A 84 -0.55 12.51 17.90
N GLY A 85 -0.78 13.70 18.50
CA GLY A 85 -1.30 14.85 17.78
C GLY A 85 -0.36 15.34 16.67
N ASP A 86 0.95 15.33 16.91
CA ASP A 86 1.95 15.73 15.92
C ASP A 86 2.04 14.71 14.77
N LEU A 87 2.17 13.44 15.11
CA LEU A 87 2.19 12.37 14.12
C LEU A 87 0.94 12.40 13.23
N THR A 88 -0.24 12.51 13.81
CA THR A 88 -1.50 12.61 13.07
C THR A 88 -1.52 13.81 12.12
N ARG A 89 -0.98 14.97 12.55
CA ARG A 89 -0.84 16.15 11.67
C ARG A 89 0.06 15.86 10.47
N GLN A 90 1.19 15.15 10.66
CA GLN A 90 2.09 14.80 9.57
C GLN A 90 1.40 13.89 8.54
N PHE A 91 0.63 12.87 8.98
CA PHE A 91 -0.19 12.04 8.07
C PHE A 91 -1.24 12.89 7.32
N ASN A 92 -1.92 13.80 7.99
CA ASN A 92 -2.93 14.68 7.39
C ASN A 92 -2.32 15.67 6.39
N ARG A 93 -1.14 16.23 6.70
CA ARG A 93 -0.38 17.12 5.81
C ARG A 93 0.36 16.38 4.70
N ARG A 94 0.36 15.04 4.73
CA ARG A 94 1.04 14.17 3.75
C ARG A 94 2.56 14.36 3.71
N THR A 95 3.17 14.75 4.81
CA THR A 95 4.62 14.85 4.97
C THR A 95 5.27 13.51 5.31
N VAL A 96 4.47 12.54 5.75
CA VAL A 96 4.92 11.16 5.96
C VAL A 96 5.06 10.45 4.62
N GLU A 97 6.27 9.99 4.31
CA GLU A 97 6.53 9.16 3.14
C GLU A 97 6.19 7.70 3.46
N LYS A 98 5.55 7.05 2.50
CA LYS A 98 5.08 5.66 2.65
C LYS A 98 5.46 4.89 1.40
N THR A 99 6.10 3.75 1.58
CA THR A 99 6.39 2.81 0.50
C THR A 99 5.75 1.47 0.83
N TYR A 100 4.98 0.96 -0.12
CA TYR A 100 4.38 -0.37 -0.05
C TYR A 100 4.96 -1.27 -1.12
N LEU A 101 5.01 -2.55 -0.86
CA LEU A 101 5.31 -3.58 -1.86
C LEU A 101 4.04 -4.33 -2.18
N ALA A 102 3.83 -4.61 -3.46
CA ALA A 102 2.72 -5.42 -3.95
C ALA A 102 3.21 -6.45 -4.97
N LEU A 103 2.75 -7.70 -4.87
CA LEU A 103 2.87 -8.68 -5.94
C LEU A 103 1.58 -8.70 -6.75
N THR A 104 1.72 -8.75 -8.08
CA THR A 104 0.60 -8.91 -9.01
C THR A 104 0.89 -10.11 -9.92
N ARG A 105 -0.15 -10.85 -10.32
CA ARG A 105 -0.05 -11.94 -11.32
C ARG A 105 -0.20 -11.41 -12.73
N THR A 106 0.45 -10.29 -13.01
CA THR A 106 0.38 -9.64 -14.32
C THR A 106 1.75 -9.10 -14.67
N ARG A 107 1.99 -8.95 -15.96
CA ARG A 107 3.22 -8.40 -16.53
C ARG A 107 2.94 -7.09 -17.25
N GLY A 108 4.02 -6.43 -17.65
CA GLY A 108 3.94 -5.26 -18.51
C GLY A 108 3.60 -3.95 -17.80
N LEU A 109 3.68 -3.89 -16.46
CA LEU A 109 3.64 -2.60 -15.78
C LEU A 109 4.81 -1.73 -16.23
N PRO A 110 4.59 -0.44 -16.52
CA PRO A 110 5.68 0.49 -16.82
C PRO A 110 6.71 0.54 -15.69
N ALA A 111 7.98 0.79 -16.02
CA ALA A 111 9.04 0.91 -15.02
C ALA A 111 8.71 1.97 -13.95
N LEU A 112 8.13 3.10 -14.36
CA LEU A 112 7.62 4.15 -13.48
C LEU A 112 6.28 4.64 -14.01
N ALA A 113 5.30 4.82 -13.13
CA ALA A 113 4.01 5.38 -13.53
C ALA A 113 3.29 6.09 -12.37
N THR A 114 2.29 6.87 -12.74
CA THR A 114 1.38 7.55 -11.80
C THR A 114 -0.06 7.10 -12.06
N ILE A 115 -0.75 6.68 -11.01
CA ILE A 115 -2.17 6.36 -11.02
C ILE A 115 -2.89 7.52 -10.31
N ASP A 116 -3.52 8.41 -11.07
CA ASP A 116 -4.29 9.55 -10.57
C ASP A 116 -5.77 9.31 -10.87
N LEU A 117 -6.39 8.50 -10.03
CA LEU A 117 -7.77 8.09 -10.17
C LEU A 117 -8.56 8.43 -8.90
N PRO A 118 -9.59 9.29 -8.97
CA PRO A 118 -10.34 9.72 -7.81
C PRO A 118 -11.14 8.56 -7.21
N LEU A 119 -11.05 8.39 -5.90
CA LEU A 119 -11.79 7.37 -5.16
C LEU A 119 -13.14 7.88 -4.68
N SER A 120 -14.11 6.97 -4.58
CA SER A 120 -15.41 7.21 -3.94
C SER A 120 -15.77 6.06 -3.01
N VAL A 121 -16.63 6.35 -2.04
CA VAL A 121 -17.20 5.35 -1.14
C VAL A 121 -18.65 5.12 -1.51
N GLY A 122 -18.94 3.93 -2.02
CA GLY A 122 -20.28 3.52 -2.42
C GLY A 122 -21.08 2.84 -1.30
N ARG A 123 -22.19 2.20 -1.67
CA ARG A 123 -23.02 1.41 -0.76
C ARG A 123 -22.19 0.33 -0.05
N LYS A 124 -22.56 0.00 1.19
CA LYS A 124 -21.86 -0.97 2.04
C LYS A 124 -20.37 -0.64 2.23
N ASN A 125 -20.05 0.63 2.21
CA ASN A 125 -18.68 1.12 2.47
C ASN A 125 -17.63 0.62 1.45
N ARG A 126 -18.06 0.23 0.24
CA ARG A 126 -17.15 -0.19 -0.84
C ARG A 126 -16.42 1.00 -1.44
N VAL A 127 -15.09 0.91 -1.50
CA VAL A 127 -14.26 1.89 -2.20
C VAL A 127 -14.12 1.50 -3.67
N ARG A 128 -14.25 2.49 -4.57
CA ARG A 128 -14.12 2.33 -6.02
C ARG A 128 -13.60 3.63 -6.64
N ILE A 129 -13.22 3.57 -7.91
CA ILE A 129 -12.96 4.79 -8.68
C ILE A 129 -14.28 5.53 -8.92
N ALA A 130 -14.25 6.87 -8.87
CA ALA A 130 -15.41 7.75 -9.10
C ALA A 130 -15.72 7.95 -10.59
N ALA A 131 -15.49 6.94 -11.43
CA ALA A 131 -15.71 6.95 -12.86
C ALA A 131 -15.95 5.53 -13.38
N ASN A 132 -16.31 5.36 -14.65
CA ASN A 132 -16.32 4.07 -15.31
C ASN A 132 -14.89 3.64 -15.71
N ARG A 133 -14.63 2.35 -15.75
CA ARG A 133 -13.32 1.83 -16.19
C ARG A 133 -12.98 2.27 -17.62
N ALA A 134 -13.97 2.32 -18.51
CA ALA A 134 -13.81 2.75 -19.89
C ALA A 134 -13.40 4.24 -20.04
N ASP A 135 -13.59 5.05 -19.01
CA ASP A 135 -13.22 6.48 -19.01
C ASP A 135 -11.77 6.71 -18.49
N ILE A 136 -11.06 5.65 -18.11
CA ILE A 136 -9.65 5.75 -17.72
C ILE A 136 -8.81 5.95 -18.97
N VAL A 137 -8.03 7.00 -18.99
CA VAL A 137 -7.08 7.31 -20.05
C VAL A 137 -5.68 6.92 -19.59
N ALA A 138 -5.02 6.06 -20.37
CA ALA A 138 -3.62 5.71 -20.16
C ALA A 138 -2.74 6.51 -21.13
N TRP A 139 -1.68 7.13 -20.61
CA TRP A 139 -0.65 7.79 -21.40
C TRP A 139 0.57 6.88 -21.50
N PRO A 140 1.11 6.64 -22.69
CA PRO A 140 2.30 5.80 -22.83
C PRO A 140 3.49 6.47 -22.15
N GLY A 141 4.27 5.67 -21.43
CA GLY A 141 5.59 6.05 -20.95
C GLY A 141 6.59 6.28 -22.10
N PRO A 142 7.86 6.57 -21.80
CA PRO A 142 8.89 6.76 -22.80
C PRO A 142 8.98 5.54 -23.73
N ALA A 143 9.33 5.79 -25.03
CA ALA A 143 9.39 4.76 -26.05
C ALA A 143 10.27 3.58 -25.60
N GLY A 144 9.74 2.37 -25.70
CA GLY A 144 10.44 1.13 -25.31
C GLY A 144 9.74 0.31 -24.23
N THR A 145 8.73 0.82 -23.56
CA THR A 145 7.87 0.02 -22.67
C THR A 145 6.75 -0.61 -23.50
N PRO A 146 6.67 -1.95 -23.66
CA PRO A 146 5.51 -2.58 -24.28
C PRO A 146 4.27 -2.20 -23.45
N THR A 147 3.24 -1.67 -24.12
CA THR A 147 1.91 -1.61 -23.50
C THR A 147 1.46 -3.05 -23.30
N PRO A 148 1.04 -3.48 -22.08
CA PRO A 148 0.45 -4.80 -21.96
C PRO A 148 -0.84 -4.83 -22.78
N ASP A 149 -1.04 -5.91 -23.54
CA ASP A 149 -2.33 -6.29 -24.08
C ASP A 149 -3.29 -6.60 -22.91
N GLY A 150 -3.77 -5.54 -22.28
CA GLY A 150 -4.97 -5.62 -21.45
C GLY A 150 -6.14 -5.92 -22.41
N PRO A 151 -7.28 -6.49 -21.92
CA PRO A 151 -8.45 -6.71 -22.76
C PRO A 151 -8.74 -5.40 -23.49
N ALA A 152 -8.75 -5.45 -24.82
CA ALA A 152 -8.78 -4.31 -25.71
C ALA A 152 -9.78 -3.24 -25.25
N GLY A 153 -9.27 -2.20 -24.59
CA GLY A 153 -10.03 -1.00 -24.35
C GLY A 153 -10.25 -0.32 -25.72
N PRO A 154 -11.37 0.39 -25.92
CA PRO A 154 -11.65 1.04 -27.19
C PRO A 154 -10.49 1.96 -27.54
N THR A 155 -9.95 1.80 -28.75
CA THR A 155 -8.98 2.69 -29.36
C THR A 155 -9.57 4.08 -29.40
N GLY A 156 -9.21 4.92 -28.41
CA GLY A 156 -9.55 6.34 -28.45
C GLY A 156 -8.85 7.03 -29.61
N PRO A 157 -9.39 8.11 -30.16
CA PRO A 157 -8.80 8.81 -31.30
C PRO A 157 -7.37 9.24 -30.97
N ALA A 158 -6.46 9.01 -31.92
CA ALA A 158 -5.08 9.45 -31.85
C ALA A 158 -5.03 10.94 -31.52
N GLY A 159 -4.49 11.28 -30.34
CA GLY A 159 -4.28 12.66 -29.94
C GLY A 159 -3.24 13.34 -30.85
N PRO A 160 -3.21 14.69 -30.91
CA PRO A 160 -2.36 15.42 -31.83
C PRO A 160 -0.89 15.08 -31.63
N THR A 161 -0.20 14.80 -32.70
CA THR A 161 1.25 14.59 -32.76
C THR A 161 1.98 15.88 -32.43
N GLY A 162 2.16 16.15 -31.11
CA GLY A 162 2.99 17.23 -30.61
C GLY A 162 4.33 16.68 -30.16
N SER A 163 5.42 17.14 -30.71
CA SER A 163 6.80 16.90 -30.30
C SER A 163 7.06 17.59 -28.95
N GLY A 164 6.68 16.95 -27.85
CA GLY A 164 6.88 17.43 -26.48
C GLY A 164 7.28 16.29 -25.58
N GLY A 165 8.22 16.52 -24.67
CA GLY A 165 8.88 15.56 -23.78
C GLY A 165 7.95 14.50 -23.20
N ARG A 166 8.31 13.24 -23.43
CA ARG A 166 7.56 12.07 -22.96
C ARG A 166 7.68 11.94 -21.46
N GLY A 167 6.62 12.33 -20.75
CA GLY A 167 6.51 12.12 -19.29
C GLY A 167 6.36 10.64 -18.93
N PRO A 168 6.50 10.30 -17.64
CA PRO A 168 6.27 8.94 -17.14
C PRO A 168 4.84 8.48 -17.46
N ALA A 169 4.65 7.15 -17.61
CA ALA A 169 3.33 6.57 -17.84
C ALA A 169 2.34 7.01 -16.76
N SER A 170 1.08 7.24 -17.15
CA SER A 170 0.05 7.66 -16.20
C SER A 170 -1.33 7.13 -16.58
N TRP A 171 -2.18 6.93 -15.57
CA TRP A 171 -3.60 6.67 -15.72
C TRP A 171 -4.38 7.78 -15.04
N THR A 172 -5.29 8.38 -15.77
CA THR A 172 -6.13 9.50 -15.29
C THR A 172 -7.57 9.33 -15.74
N VAL A 173 -8.47 10.09 -15.13
CA VAL A 173 -9.86 10.24 -15.58
C VAL A 173 -10.13 11.72 -15.85
N PRO A 174 -10.59 12.10 -17.05
CA PRO A 174 -11.02 13.47 -17.32
C PRO A 174 -12.10 13.91 -16.32
N ALA A 175 -12.01 15.13 -15.81
CA ALA A 175 -12.94 15.64 -14.79
C ALA A 175 -14.42 15.52 -15.23
N ALA A 176 -14.72 15.75 -16.52
CA ALA A 176 -16.06 15.62 -17.10
C ALA A 176 -16.59 14.17 -17.12
N ARG A 177 -15.74 13.15 -16.89
CA ARG A 177 -16.11 11.74 -16.85
C ARG A 177 -16.19 11.19 -15.42
N THR A 178 -15.88 11.99 -14.41
CA THR A 178 -16.15 11.63 -13.03
C THR A 178 -17.65 11.67 -12.74
N PHE A 179 -18.13 10.78 -11.86
CA PHE A 179 -19.55 10.72 -11.52
C PHE A 179 -20.01 12.01 -10.82
N PRO A 180 -20.96 12.81 -11.38
CA PRO A 180 -21.28 14.14 -10.87
C PRO A 180 -21.99 14.11 -9.50
N ASN A 181 -22.71 13.02 -9.19
CA ASN A 181 -23.51 12.90 -7.97
C ASN A 181 -22.84 12.01 -6.91
N VAL A 182 -21.53 11.82 -6.99
CA VAL A 182 -20.78 10.97 -6.07
C VAL A 182 -19.67 11.79 -5.45
N ARG A 183 -19.61 11.80 -4.11
CA ARG A 183 -18.47 12.42 -3.43
C ARG A 183 -17.19 11.69 -3.82
N SER A 184 -16.32 12.38 -4.51
CA SER A 184 -15.02 11.88 -4.93
C SER A 184 -13.90 12.46 -4.07
N TYR A 185 -12.84 11.69 -3.93
CA TYR A 185 -11.66 12.05 -3.16
C TYR A 185 -10.44 11.95 -4.07
N PRO A 186 -9.72 13.05 -4.33
CA PRO A 186 -8.46 13.00 -5.07
C PRO A 186 -7.51 11.99 -4.45
N SER A 187 -6.97 11.11 -5.29
CA SER A 187 -6.14 10.00 -4.84
C SER A 187 -5.07 9.70 -5.88
N VAL A 188 -3.81 9.81 -5.49
CA VAL A 188 -2.66 9.61 -6.37
C VAL A 188 -1.77 8.53 -5.75
N THR A 189 -1.40 7.53 -6.55
CA THR A 189 -0.40 6.52 -6.22
C THR A 189 0.67 6.53 -7.30
N ARG A 190 1.93 6.78 -6.95
CA ARG A 190 3.06 6.53 -7.84
C ARG A 190 3.48 5.08 -7.68
N ILE A 191 3.94 4.48 -8.76
CA ILE A 191 4.43 3.10 -8.76
C ILE A 191 5.78 3.02 -9.46
N ALA A 192 6.62 2.10 -8.98
CA ALA A 192 7.83 1.67 -9.64
C ALA A 192 7.82 0.14 -9.74
N ARG A 193 8.05 -0.39 -10.92
CA ARG A 193 8.27 -1.82 -11.10
C ARG A 193 9.67 -2.16 -10.58
N VAL A 194 9.72 -2.95 -9.51
CA VAL A 194 10.97 -3.38 -8.89
C VAL A 194 11.55 -4.59 -9.59
N TRP A 195 10.68 -5.54 -9.95
CA TRP A 195 11.06 -6.78 -10.60
C TRP A 195 9.88 -7.34 -11.42
N GLU A 196 10.18 -8.04 -12.50
CA GLU A 196 9.20 -8.75 -13.32
C GLU A 196 9.73 -10.15 -13.65
N GLY A 197 9.00 -11.19 -13.26
CA GLY A 197 9.28 -12.59 -13.52
C GLY A 197 8.45 -13.15 -14.67
N ALA A 198 8.29 -14.50 -14.70
CA ALA A 198 7.54 -15.19 -15.72
C ALA A 198 6.04 -14.85 -15.69
N GLU A 199 5.45 -14.82 -14.50
CA GLU A 199 4.01 -14.55 -14.31
C GLU A 199 3.73 -13.40 -13.33
N HIS A 200 4.72 -12.96 -12.55
CA HIS A 200 4.55 -12.01 -11.46
C HIS A 200 5.33 -10.73 -11.69
N THR A 201 4.83 -9.66 -11.09
CA THR A 201 5.52 -8.38 -11.02
C THR A 201 5.55 -7.91 -9.57
N LEU A 202 6.74 -7.54 -9.07
CA LEU A 202 6.92 -6.83 -7.81
C LEU A 202 6.88 -5.33 -8.05
N VAL A 203 5.98 -4.65 -7.37
CA VAL A 203 5.73 -3.22 -7.49
C VAL A 203 6.00 -2.53 -6.16
N ALA A 204 6.78 -1.45 -6.19
CA ALA A 204 6.81 -0.47 -5.11
C ALA A 204 5.75 0.60 -5.37
N ALA A 205 4.86 0.83 -4.40
CA ALA A 205 3.79 1.81 -4.49
C ALA A 205 3.96 2.91 -3.45
N TYR A 206 3.85 4.15 -3.90
CA TYR A 206 4.05 5.38 -3.11
C TYR A 206 2.74 6.19 -3.09
N PRO A 207 1.81 5.91 -2.16
CA PRO A 207 0.55 6.65 -2.08
C PRO A 207 0.78 8.06 -1.53
N ILE A 208 0.48 9.09 -2.33
CA ILE A 208 0.52 10.50 -1.91
C ILE A 208 -0.58 10.79 -0.89
N SER A 209 -1.77 10.23 -1.10
CA SER A 209 -2.86 10.23 -0.12
C SER A 209 -2.94 8.89 0.62
N GLY A 210 -3.60 8.86 1.78
CA GLY A 210 -3.80 7.64 2.56
C GLY A 210 -5.27 7.19 2.55
N ARG A 211 -5.91 7.13 1.38
CA ARG A 211 -7.31 6.73 1.28
C ARG A 211 -7.46 5.23 1.51
N ARG A 212 -8.58 4.85 2.12
CA ARG A 212 -8.91 3.44 2.35
C ARG A 212 -8.84 2.63 1.06
N HIS A 213 -8.18 1.47 1.08
CA HIS A 213 -7.99 0.55 -0.04
C HIS A 213 -7.35 1.16 -1.30
N GLN A 214 -6.71 2.34 -1.18
CA GLN A 214 -6.24 3.13 -2.33
C GLN A 214 -5.36 2.32 -3.31
N ILE A 215 -4.27 1.74 -2.83
CA ILE A 215 -3.33 0.96 -3.67
C ILE A 215 -4.05 -0.21 -4.33
N ARG A 216 -4.88 -0.93 -3.56
CA ARG A 216 -5.63 -2.10 -3.99
C ARG A 216 -6.60 -1.76 -5.13
N VAL A 217 -7.39 -0.69 -4.96
CA VAL A 217 -8.33 -0.22 -5.99
C VAL A 217 -7.58 0.30 -7.20
N HIS A 218 -6.52 1.10 -7.03
CA HIS A 218 -5.75 1.67 -8.11
C HIS A 218 -5.16 0.58 -9.01
N LEU A 219 -4.38 -0.35 -8.43
CA LEU A 219 -3.77 -1.43 -9.20
C LEU A 219 -4.81 -2.31 -9.90
N ALA A 220 -5.89 -2.68 -9.22
CA ALA A 220 -6.96 -3.49 -9.83
C ALA A 220 -7.65 -2.78 -11.00
N TRP A 221 -7.87 -1.46 -10.91
CA TRP A 221 -8.57 -0.71 -11.94
C TRP A 221 -7.72 -0.46 -13.18
N VAL A 222 -6.41 -0.39 -13.06
CA VAL A 222 -5.48 -0.31 -14.20
C VAL A 222 -5.07 -1.68 -14.77
N GLY A 223 -5.69 -2.77 -14.29
CA GLY A 223 -5.51 -4.11 -14.85
C GLY A 223 -4.49 -4.99 -14.12
N HIS A 224 -3.92 -4.51 -13.01
CA HIS A 224 -2.88 -5.21 -12.24
C HIS A 224 -3.33 -5.46 -10.80
N PRO A 225 -4.37 -6.29 -10.54
CA PRO A 225 -4.84 -6.57 -9.18
C PRO A 225 -3.73 -7.18 -8.34
N ILE A 226 -3.71 -6.82 -7.06
CA ILE A 226 -2.79 -7.43 -6.09
C ILE A 226 -3.20 -8.88 -5.90
N GLU A 227 -2.24 -9.77 -5.96
CA GLU A 227 -2.47 -11.20 -5.75
C GLU A 227 -3.05 -11.45 -4.37
N GLY A 228 -4.10 -12.29 -4.32
CA GLY A 228 -4.79 -12.65 -3.09
C GLY A 228 -5.65 -11.54 -2.48
N ASP A 229 -5.91 -10.46 -3.18
CA ASP A 229 -6.81 -9.42 -2.69
C ASP A 229 -8.26 -9.90 -2.76
N PRO A 230 -8.97 -10.10 -1.62
CA PRO A 230 -10.32 -10.64 -1.61
C PRO A 230 -11.35 -9.76 -2.31
N LEU A 231 -11.02 -8.52 -2.64
CA LEU A 231 -11.90 -7.60 -3.37
C LEU A 231 -11.77 -7.74 -4.89
N PHE A 232 -10.60 -8.14 -5.39
CA PHE A 232 -10.27 -8.08 -6.81
C PHE A 232 -9.66 -9.35 -7.38
N ASP A 233 -9.07 -10.20 -6.54
CA ASP A 233 -8.51 -11.49 -6.92
C ASP A 233 -9.23 -12.60 -6.15
N ARG A 234 -9.78 -13.57 -6.90
CA ARG A 234 -10.51 -14.72 -6.33
C ARG A 234 -9.66 -15.99 -6.28
N ALA A 235 -8.38 -15.89 -6.64
CA ALA A 235 -7.50 -17.05 -6.54
C ALA A 235 -7.41 -17.53 -5.08
N PRO A 236 -7.41 -18.85 -4.84
CA PRO A 236 -7.24 -19.40 -3.49
C PRO A 236 -5.79 -19.28 -3.07
N VAL A 237 -5.46 -18.18 -2.43
CA VAL A 237 -4.12 -17.91 -1.90
C VAL A 237 -4.16 -17.66 -0.40
N THR A 238 -3.04 -17.82 0.26
CA THR A 238 -2.93 -17.79 1.71
C THR A 238 -3.00 -16.39 2.31
N ARG A 239 -2.70 -15.33 1.50
CA ARG A 239 -2.67 -13.94 1.94
C ARG A 239 -2.85 -12.95 0.79
N THR A 240 -3.16 -11.69 1.10
CA THR A 240 -3.00 -10.57 0.17
C THR A 240 -1.52 -10.16 0.15
N PHE A 241 -0.92 -10.13 -1.02
CA PHE A 241 0.49 -9.79 -1.21
C PHE A 241 0.70 -8.28 -1.29
N LEU A 242 0.28 -7.57 -0.25
CA LEU A 242 0.49 -6.14 -0.02
C LEU A 242 1.16 -5.94 1.34
N HIS A 243 2.27 -5.20 1.34
CA HIS A 243 3.12 -5.01 2.51
C HIS A 243 3.52 -3.54 2.66
N SER A 244 3.26 -2.94 3.81
CA SER A 244 3.74 -1.61 4.19
C SER A 244 5.22 -1.69 4.53
N TRP A 245 6.08 -1.43 3.53
CA TRP A 245 7.50 -1.70 3.62
C TRP A 245 8.25 -0.63 4.42
N ARG A 246 8.09 0.65 4.04
CA ARG A 246 8.82 1.76 4.66
C ARG A 246 7.90 2.91 5.01
N LEU A 247 8.24 3.56 6.11
CA LEU A 247 7.58 4.76 6.59
C LEU A 247 8.64 5.75 7.06
N SER A 248 8.57 7.01 6.62
CA SER A 248 9.46 8.08 7.06
C SER A 248 8.65 9.25 7.58
N PHE A 249 9.01 9.73 8.77
CA PHE A 249 8.32 10.81 9.48
C PHE A 249 9.32 11.69 10.24
N ASP A 250 8.90 12.86 10.68
CA ASP A 250 9.75 13.76 11.46
C ASP A 250 9.48 13.55 12.95
N ALA A 251 10.51 13.21 13.71
CA ALA A 251 10.44 13.01 15.16
C ALA A 251 10.52 14.38 15.86
N ALA A 252 9.36 15.02 16.05
CA ALA A 252 9.29 16.36 16.67
C ALA A 252 9.88 16.39 18.10
N TRP A 253 9.86 15.25 18.80
CA TRP A 253 10.46 15.08 20.13
C TRP A 253 11.98 14.88 20.10
N ALA A 254 12.57 14.70 18.93
CA ALA A 254 13.99 14.52 18.68
C ALA A 254 14.51 15.56 17.67
N ASP A 255 14.27 16.85 17.94
CA ASP A 255 14.69 18.01 17.13
C ASP A 255 14.23 17.95 15.65
N GLY A 256 13.10 17.32 15.40
CA GLY A 256 12.55 17.18 14.05
C GLY A 256 13.34 16.23 13.14
N ARG A 257 14.19 15.39 13.71
CA ARG A 257 15.01 14.44 12.94
C ARG A 257 14.13 13.51 12.09
N ARG A 258 14.47 13.39 10.79
CA ARG A 258 13.83 12.45 9.90
C ARG A 258 14.12 11.02 10.35
N THR A 259 13.08 10.28 10.71
CA THR A 259 13.13 8.92 11.24
C THR A 259 12.52 7.96 10.24
N HIS A 260 13.10 6.76 10.13
CA HIS A 260 12.67 5.73 9.20
C HIS A 260 12.34 4.45 9.95
N ALA A 261 11.21 3.85 9.60
CA ALA A 261 10.84 2.50 10.02
C ALA A 261 10.71 1.62 8.78
N GLU A 262 11.32 0.44 8.81
CA GLU A 262 11.31 -0.51 7.71
C GLU A 262 10.94 -1.92 8.20
N ALA A 263 9.94 -2.53 7.59
CA ALA A 263 9.58 -3.93 7.75
C ALA A 263 10.05 -4.70 6.50
N THR A 264 11.13 -5.43 6.60
CA THR A 264 11.59 -6.29 5.51
C THR A 264 10.57 -7.41 5.27
N PRO A 265 10.11 -7.66 4.03
CA PRO A 265 9.18 -8.73 3.74
C PRO A 265 9.71 -10.10 4.20
N GLY A 266 8.92 -10.80 5.00
CA GLY A 266 9.23 -12.16 5.45
C GLY A 266 8.98 -13.23 4.38
N ALA A 267 9.35 -14.48 4.66
CA ALA A 267 9.18 -15.60 3.74
C ALA A 267 7.74 -15.80 3.27
N ASP A 268 6.76 -15.46 4.11
CA ASP A 268 5.35 -15.52 3.79
C ASP A 268 4.93 -14.54 2.68
N PHE A 269 5.63 -13.41 2.53
CA PHE A 269 5.40 -12.47 1.42
C PHE A 269 5.90 -13.02 0.08
N TRP A 270 6.87 -13.90 0.08
CA TRP A 270 7.43 -14.50 -1.12
C TRP A 270 6.80 -15.85 -1.47
N SER A 271 5.87 -16.34 -0.67
CA SER A 271 5.33 -17.71 -0.76
C SER A 271 4.56 -18.02 -2.05
N SER A 272 4.18 -17.00 -2.82
CA SER A 272 3.54 -17.14 -4.14
C SER A 272 4.55 -17.39 -5.27
N LEU A 273 5.82 -17.09 -5.03
CA LEU A 273 6.90 -17.24 -6.01
C LEU A 273 7.64 -18.54 -5.80
N GLY A 274 8.16 -19.13 -6.88
CA GLY A 274 9.17 -20.18 -6.80
C GLY A 274 10.45 -19.68 -6.13
N ALA A 275 11.25 -20.55 -5.57
CA ALA A 275 12.45 -20.17 -4.80
C ALA A 275 13.41 -19.26 -5.58
N GLU A 276 13.63 -19.54 -6.88
CA GLU A 276 14.49 -18.75 -7.75
C GLU A 276 13.92 -17.36 -7.99
N GLU A 277 12.62 -17.24 -8.31
CA GLU A 277 11.95 -15.96 -8.51
C GLU A 277 11.90 -15.14 -7.22
N ALA A 278 11.66 -15.78 -6.07
CA ALA A 278 11.68 -15.12 -4.78
C ALA A 278 13.05 -14.52 -4.47
N ALA A 279 14.14 -15.29 -4.73
CA ALA A 279 15.50 -14.79 -4.56
C ALA A 279 15.81 -13.62 -5.51
N ALA A 280 15.41 -13.72 -6.77
CA ALA A 280 15.61 -12.66 -7.78
C ALA A 280 14.83 -11.38 -7.41
N ALA A 281 13.57 -11.52 -7.00
CA ALA A 281 12.74 -10.39 -6.57
C ALA A 281 13.29 -9.71 -5.30
N ALA A 282 13.76 -10.48 -4.33
CA ALA A 282 14.38 -9.96 -3.11
C ALA A 282 15.71 -9.24 -3.40
N ALA A 283 16.54 -9.77 -4.30
CA ALA A 283 17.77 -9.12 -4.75
C ALA A 283 17.49 -7.80 -5.47
N ALA A 284 16.50 -7.77 -6.36
CA ALA A 284 16.07 -6.56 -7.05
C ALA A 284 15.53 -5.51 -6.06
N LEU A 285 14.80 -5.94 -5.04
CA LEU A 285 14.33 -5.05 -3.98
C LEU A 285 15.49 -4.42 -3.22
N THR A 286 16.49 -5.21 -2.84
CA THR A 286 17.70 -4.73 -2.14
C THR A 286 18.47 -3.72 -3.00
N ALA A 287 18.64 -3.99 -4.29
CA ALA A 287 19.27 -3.07 -5.22
C ALA A 287 18.49 -1.76 -5.39
N SER A 288 17.16 -1.84 -5.45
CA SER A 288 16.27 -0.67 -5.52
C SER A 288 16.28 0.16 -4.24
N ALA A 289 16.48 -0.47 -3.08
CA ALA A 289 16.55 0.20 -1.78
C ALA A 289 17.79 1.10 -1.64
N LEU A 290 18.84 0.81 -2.39
CA LEU A 290 20.09 1.59 -2.42
C LEU A 290 20.00 2.78 -3.40
N ALA A 291 19.03 2.79 -4.32
CA ALA A 291 18.80 3.91 -5.22
C ALA A 291 18.09 5.06 -4.50
N PRO A 292 18.46 6.33 -4.76
CA PRO A 292 17.73 7.46 -4.18
C PRO A 292 16.25 7.39 -4.59
N THR A 293 15.37 7.58 -3.61
CA THR A 293 13.92 7.65 -3.86
C THR A 293 13.66 8.70 -4.94
N PRO A 294 12.90 8.40 -6.00
CA PRO A 294 12.60 9.40 -7.02
C PRO A 294 11.98 10.63 -6.37
N THR A 295 12.66 11.76 -6.49
CA THR A 295 12.25 13.04 -5.91
C THR A 295 10.81 13.33 -6.33
N PRO A 296 9.91 13.64 -5.41
CA PRO A 296 8.54 13.95 -5.75
C PRO A 296 8.52 15.21 -6.62
N ALA A 297 7.98 15.10 -7.83
CA ALA A 297 7.55 16.29 -8.55
C ALA A 297 6.53 17.04 -7.67
N PRO A 298 6.58 18.39 -7.61
CA PRO A 298 5.66 19.16 -6.79
C PRO A 298 4.21 18.77 -7.10
N ALA A 299 3.38 18.64 -6.04
CA ALA A 299 1.95 18.44 -6.23
C ALA A 299 1.39 19.60 -7.06
N PRO A 300 0.44 19.36 -7.99
CA PRO A 300 -0.26 20.46 -8.62
C PRO A 300 -0.86 21.35 -7.52
N ALA A 301 -0.70 22.65 -7.68
CA ALA A 301 -1.28 23.64 -6.78
C ALA A 301 -2.80 23.43 -6.63
N PRO A 302 -3.38 23.78 -5.46
CA PRO A 302 -4.78 23.56 -5.15
C PRO A 302 -5.74 24.27 -6.11
#